data_94334f39e7d70814d6df62e3d9681a31
#
_entry.id   94334f39e7d70814d6df62e3d9681a31
#
_cell.length_a   1.000
_cell.length_b   1.000
_cell.length_c   1.000
_cell.angle_alpha   90.00
_cell.angle_beta   90.00
_cell.angle_gamma   90.00
#
_symmetry.space_group_name_H-M   'P 1'
#
loop_
_entity.id
_entity.type
_entity.pdbx_description
1 polymer ?
#
loop_
_entity_poly.entity_id
_entity_poly.type
_entity_poly.pdbx_seq_one_letter_code
_entity_poly.pdbx_strand_id
1 'polypeptide(L)'
;MTQKNDAASPRLVPGIRSGLKKGWNGFIWLLKIIVPVSFVTGLLVYSGVIYKLDFLLTPVMTWMGLPASGALVIIAGIFTGIYGTVAALSVMPFAMEHMILLAVFTLICHNLIQESMVQGWSGINPFFAAGFRLVAAFAVTFCCAKLLGVTPETAATGASAALPNTSPAFTAWLAGWALGTLKLVIQIFCIIMPLMVLMELAKLFHVIDIIIRPLQPVLSFLGLDRSCGMLWMTAAVFGLAYGSAVIVEETRTHTYDPEALTRLHLSIGINHAMIEDPVLLLPLGIPAFWLWIPRLVAAILVTYTFSLFTALRRLHAQRAGHKKIRHY
;
A
#
# COMPACT_ATOMS: atom_id res chain seq x y z
N MET A 1 29.36 46.98 -13.16
CA MET A 1 28.33 46.17 -13.84
C MET A 1 27.88 45.08 -12.88
N THR A 2 26.81 45.34 -12.19
CA THR A 2 26.21 44.48 -11.16
C THR A 2 25.33 43.45 -11.86
N GLN A 3 25.78 42.20 -11.89
CA GLN A 3 24.95 41.07 -12.31
C GLN A 3 23.86 40.84 -11.24
N LYS A 4 22.66 41.26 -11.56
CA LYS A 4 21.45 41.01 -10.78
C LYS A 4 21.18 39.53 -10.80
N ASN A 5 21.38 38.85 -9.66
CA ASN A 5 20.90 37.48 -9.42
C ASN A 5 19.37 37.51 -9.47
N ASP A 6 18.80 37.27 -10.63
CA ASP A 6 17.41 36.87 -10.77
C ASP A 6 17.26 35.41 -10.23
N ALA A 7 17.24 35.30 -8.92
CA ALA A 7 16.69 34.12 -8.29
C ALA A 7 15.22 34.04 -8.72
N ALA A 8 14.95 33.23 -9.73
CA ALA A 8 13.62 33.04 -10.28
C ALA A 8 12.68 32.56 -9.13
N SER A 9 11.82 33.48 -8.71
CA SER A 9 10.75 33.18 -7.77
C SER A 9 9.97 31.98 -8.34
N PRO A 10 9.78 30.90 -7.59
CA PRO A 10 9.08 29.76 -8.08
C PRO A 10 7.70 30.20 -8.58
N ARG A 11 7.43 29.94 -9.86
CA ARG A 11 6.17 30.35 -10.49
C ARG A 11 5.05 29.43 -9.98
N LEU A 12 4.39 29.82 -8.89
CA LEU A 12 3.29 29.10 -8.24
C LEU A 12 2.20 28.66 -9.25
N VAL A 13 1.82 29.56 -10.16
CA VAL A 13 0.77 29.30 -11.14
C VAL A 13 1.07 28.10 -12.05
N PRO A 14 2.27 27.94 -12.64
CA PRO A 14 2.63 26.75 -13.39
C PRO A 14 2.60 25.48 -12.55
N GLY A 15 3.04 25.52 -11.28
CA GLY A 15 2.99 24.38 -10.35
C GLY A 15 1.56 23.92 -10.05
N ILE A 16 0.68 24.86 -9.72
CA ILE A 16 -0.75 24.59 -9.51
C ILE A 16 -1.39 24.00 -10.77
N ARG A 17 -1.14 24.60 -11.93
CA ARG A 17 -1.67 24.11 -13.21
C ARG A 17 -1.18 22.70 -13.55
N SER A 18 0.10 22.42 -13.29
CA SER A 18 0.67 21.08 -13.45
C SER A 18 0.01 20.09 -12.50
N GLY A 19 -0.14 20.43 -11.22
CA GLY A 19 -0.80 19.61 -10.20
C GLY A 19 -2.25 19.32 -10.55
N LEU A 20 -3.02 20.33 -10.98
CA LEU A 20 -4.41 20.15 -11.42
C LEU A 20 -4.50 19.23 -12.64
N LYS A 21 -3.62 19.39 -13.63
CA LYS A 21 -3.59 18.53 -14.83
C LYS A 21 -3.28 17.08 -14.48
N LYS A 22 -2.28 16.88 -13.62
CA LYS A 22 -1.90 15.53 -13.14
C LYS A 22 -3.01 14.92 -12.30
N GLY A 23 -3.60 15.69 -11.40
CA GLY A 23 -4.74 15.27 -10.58
C GLY A 23 -5.95 14.87 -11.43
N TRP A 24 -6.28 15.65 -12.44
CA TRP A 24 -7.37 15.34 -13.36
C TRP A 24 -7.12 14.05 -14.15
N ASN A 25 -5.93 13.90 -14.72
CA ASN A 25 -5.57 12.69 -15.47
C ASN A 25 -5.58 11.44 -14.58
N GLY A 26 -5.01 11.56 -13.37
CA GLY A 26 -5.05 10.50 -12.36
C GLY A 26 -6.48 10.16 -11.96
N PHE A 27 -7.31 11.16 -11.69
CA PHE A 27 -8.72 10.98 -11.34
C PHE A 27 -9.52 10.26 -12.43
N ILE A 28 -9.37 10.67 -13.69
CA ILE A 28 -10.04 9.99 -14.82
C ILE A 28 -9.57 8.53 -14.97
N TRP A 29 -8.27 8.29 -14.80
CA TRP A 29 -7.73 6.93 -14.82
C TRP A 29 -8.32 6.08 -13.69
N LEU A 30 -8.45 6.66 -12.51
CA LEU A 30 -9.01 6.05 -11.32
C LEU A 30 -10.50 5.71 -11.50
N LEU A 31 -11.29 6.59 -12.11
CA LEU A 31 -12.69 6.30 -12.42
C LEU A 31 -12.86 5.07 -13.31
N LYS A 32 -11.95 4.86 -14.27
CA LYS A 32 -11.96 3.68 -15.15
C LYS A 32 -11.74 2.37 -14.40
N ILE A 33 -11.21 2.42 -13.19
CA ILE A 33 -11.03 1.27 -12.29
C ILE A 33 -12.18 1.19 -11.29
N ILE A 34 -12.44 2.27 -10.54
CA ILE A 34 -13.43 2.27 -9.46
C ILE A 34 -14.81 1.90 -9.96
N VAL A 35 -15.29 2.53 -11.03
CA VAL A 35 -16.66 2.32 -11.49
C VAL A 35 -16.91 0.87 -11.96
N PRO A 36 -16.09 0.27 -12.84
CA PRO A 36 -16.30 -1.12 -13.24
C PRO A 36 -16.11 -2.11 -12.09
N VAL A 37 -15.05 -1.93 -11.26
CA VAL A 37 -14.76 -2.86 -10.15
C VAL A 37 -15.88 -2.81 -9.12
N SER A 38 -16.34 -1.62 -8.71
CA SER A 38 -17.45 -1.51 -7.74
C SER A 38 -18.76 -2.08 -8.31
N PHE A 39 -19.02 -1.90 -9.62
CA PHE A 39 -20.19 -2.46 -10.27
C PHE A 39 -20.17 -3.99 -10.28
N VAL A 40 -19.07 -4.58 -10.76
CA VAL A 40 -18.89 -6.04 -10.81
C VAL A 40 -18.96 -6.63 -9.40
N THR A 41 -18.26 -6.03 -8.43
CA THR A 41 -18.28 -6.46 -7.02
C THR A 41 -19.70 -6.40 -6.46
N GLY A 42 -20.39 -5.28 -6.65
CA GLY A 42 -21.75 -5.10 -6.18
C GLY A 42 -22.73 -6.09 -6.85
N LEU A 43 -22.54 -6.38 -8.14
CA LEU A 43 -23.35 -7.36 -8.86
C LEU A 43 -23.10 -8.80 -8.36
N LEU A 44 -21.86 -9.16 -8.03
CA LEU A 44 -21.53 -10.45 -7.43
C LEU A 44 -22.16 -10.62 -6.04
N VAL A 45 -22.21 -9.55 -5.26
CA VAL A 45 -22.91 -9.53 -3.96
C VAL A 45 -24.41 -9.64 -4.16
N TYR A 46 -24.99 -8.81 -5.06
CA TYR A 46 -26.43 -8.80 -5.34
C TYR A 46 -26.94 -10.16 -5.86
N SER A 47 -26.18 -10.81 -6.75
CA SER A 47 -26.52 -12.13 -7.31
C SER A 47 -26.29 -13.29 -6.34
N GLY A 48 -25.63 -13.06 -5.21
CA GLY A 48 -25.29 -14.09 -4.23
C GLY A 48 -24.20 -15.08 -4.67
N VAL A 49 -23.62 -14.90 -5.87
CA VAL A 49 -22.57 -15.80 -6.40
C VAL A 49 -21.37 -15.86 -5.48
N ILE A 50 -21.00 -14.75 -4.85
CA ILE A 50 -19.85 -14.69 -3.95
C ILE A 50 -19.96 -15.68 -2.78
N TYR A 51 -21.16 -15.88 -2.26
CA TYR A 51 -21.40 -16.79 -1.12
C TYR A 51 -21.27 -18.26 -1.50
N LYS A 52 -21.35 -18.60 -2.79
CA LYS A 52 -21.13 -19.97 -3.27
C LYS A 52 -19.65 -20.38 -3.23
N LEU A 53 -18.74 -19.42 -3.15
CA LEU A 53 -17.30 -19.64 -3.06
C LEU A 53 -16.80 -19.71 -1.62
N ASP A 54 -17.67 -19.48 -0.63
CA ASP A 54 -17.31 -19.44 0.78
C ASP A 54 -16.52 -20.67 1.24
N PHE A 55 -16.97 -21.89 0.83
CA PHE A 55 -16.34 -23.14 1.27
C PHE A 55 -14.85 -23.23 0.86
N LEU A 56 -14.47 -22.64 -0.26
CA LEU A 56 -13.10 -22.65 -0.78
C LEU A 56 -12.21 -21.59 -0.11
N LEU A 57 -12.80 -20.43 0.18
CA LEU A 57 -12.07 -19.26 0.66
C LEU A 57 -12.00 -19.18 2.20
N THR A 58 -13.00 -19.74 2.88
CA THR A 58 -13.13 -19.73 4.34
C THR A 58 -11.85 -20.17 5.08
N PRO A 59 -11.19 -21.31 4.74
CA PRO A 59 -10.03 -21.76 5.54
C PRO A 59 -8.90 -20.74 5.59
N VAL A 60 -8.62 -20.06 4.48
CA VAL A 60 -7.54 -19.07 4.39
C VAL A 60 -7.95 -17.74 5.05
N MET A 61 -9.18 -17.31 4.83
CA MET A 61 -9.68 -16.03 5.29
C MET A 61 -9.90 -16.01 6.81
N THR A 62 -10.42 -17.11 7.38
CA THR A 62 -10.65 -17.21 8.83
C THR A 62 -9.38 -17.14 9.66
N TRP A 63 -8.24 -17.60 9.12
CA TRP A 63 -6.95 -17.44 9.78
C TRP A 63 -6.58 -15.97 10.01
N MET A 64 -7.03 -15.09 9.13
CA MET A 64 -6.84 -13.65 9.23
C MET A 64 -7.98 -12.94 9.99
N GLY A 65 -8.96 -13.66 10.50
CA GLY A 65 -10.16 -13.08 11.09
C GLY A 65 -11.08 -12.40 10.06
N LEU A 66 -11.03 -12.85 8.79
CA LEU A 66 -11.79 -12.26 7.69
C LEU A 66 -12.89 -13.20 7.20
N PRO A 67 -14.07 -12.66 6.79
CA PRO A 67 -15.06 -13.45 6.09
C PRO A 67 -14.56 -13.85 4.70
N ALA A 68 -15.05 -14.99 4.18
CA ALA A 68 -14.63 -15.49 2.86
C ALA A 68 -14.83 -14.48 1.73
N SER A 69 -15.90 -13.68 1.78
CA SER A 69 -16.20 -12.61 0.85
C SER A 69 -15.12 -11.51 0.80
N GLY A 70 -14.31 -11.35 1.84
CA GLY A 70 -13.16 -10.43 1.87
C GLY A 70 -12.07 -10.80 0.85
N ALA A 71 -12.02 -12.06 0.38
CA ALA A 71 -11.11 -12.48 -0.67
C ALA A 71 -11.31 -11.68 -1.96
N LEU A 72 -12.55 -11.26 -2.27
CA LEU A 72 -12.81 -10.43 -3.45
C LEU A 72 -12.12 -9.06 -3.37
N VAL A 73 -12.11 -8.46 -2.17
CA VAL A 73 -11.39 -7.18 -1.93
C VAL A 73 -9.89 -7.36 -2.11
N ILE A 74 -9.34 -8.46 -1.56
CA ILE A 74 -7.92 -8.80 -1.69
C ILE A 74 -7.55 -9.01 -3.16
N ILE A 75 -8.33 -9.79 -3.90
CA ILE A 75 -8.12 -10.04 -5.33
C ILE A 75 -8.19 -8.73 -6.12
N ALA A 76 -9.22 -7.91 -5.89
CA ALA A 76 -9.32 -6.61 -6.52
C ALA A 76 -8.09 -5.74 -6.23
N GLY A 77 -7.63 -5.70 -4.97
CA GLY A 77 -6.43 -4.97 -4.57
C GLY A 77 -5.16 -5.47 -5.26
N ILE A 78 -4.95 -6.77 -5.32
CA ILE A 78 -3.76 -7.39 -5.95
C ILE A 78 -3.66 -7.03 -7.44
N PHE A 79 -4.77 -7.05 -8.17
CA PHE A 79 -4.77 -6.87 -9.63
C PHE A 79 -5.02 -5.44 -10.09
N THR A 80 -5.80 -4.66 -9.35
CA THR A 80 -6.19 -3.29 -9.76
C THR A 80 -5.72 -2.20 -8.79
N GLY A 81 -4.94 -2.58 -7.78
CA GLY A 81 -4.35 -1.67 -6.82
C GLY A 81 -5.32 -1.22 -5.73
N ILE A 82 -4.89 -0.21 -4.97
CA ILE A 82 -5.67 0.34 -3.84
C ILE A 82 -7.05 0.83 -4.29
N TYR A 83 -7.18 1.28 -5.52
CA TYR A 83 -8.44 1.76 -6.09
C TYR A 83 -9.49 0.65 -6.22
N GLY A 84 -9.05 -0.57 -6.61
CA GLY A 84 -9.92 -1.74 -6.61
C GLY A 84 -10.35 -2.15 -5.20
N THR A 85 -9.45 -2.03 -4.24
CA THR A 85 -9.76 -2.23 -2.82
C THR A 85 -10.84 -1.26 -2.34
N VAL A 86 -10.67 0.04 -2.59
CA VAL A 86 -11.64 1.08 -2.22
C VAL A 86 -13.00 0.82 -2.89
N ALA A 87 -12.98 0.49 -4.18
CA ALA A 87 -14.19 0.17 -4.94
C ALA A 87 -14.94 -1.02 -4.36
N ALA A 88 -14.25 -2.11 -4.04
CA ALA A 88 -14.85 -3.31 -3.48
C ALA A 88 -15.38 -3.07 -2.05
N LEU A 89 -14.57 -2.43 -1.19
CA LEU A 89 -14.98 -2.10 0.19
C LEU A 89 -16.20 -1.17 0.25
N SER A 90 -16.35 -0.26 -0.72
CA SER A 90 -17.46 0.71 -0.72
C SER A 90 -18.84 0.09 -0.93
N VAL A 91 -18.91 -1.10 -1.52
CA VAL A 91 -20.18 -1.78 -1.87
C VAL A 91 -20.45 -3.04 -1.06
N MET A 92 -19.47 -3.51 -0.31
CA MET A 92 -19.60 -4.72 0.50
C MET A 92 -19.97 -4.38 1.96
N PRO A 93 -20.94 -5.09 2.56
CA PRO A 93 -21.42 -4.84 3.91
C PRO A 93 -20.49 -5.48 4.95
N PHE A 94 -19.29 -4.94 5.11
CA PHE A 94 -18.35 -5.37 6.14
C PHE A 94 -18.54 -4.60 7.44
N ALA A 95 -18.34 -5.29 8.58
CA ALA A 95 -18.11 -4.61 9.85
C ALA A 95 -16.79 -3.83 9.81
N MET A 96 -16.66 -2.79 10.63
CA MET A 96 -15.50 -1.89 10.61
C MET A 96 -14.19 -2.65 10.87
N GLU A 97 -14.20 -3.63 11.75
CA GLU A 97 -13.04 -4.47 12.06
C GLU A 97 -12.54 -5.22 10.81
N HIS A 98 -13.46 -5.78 10.02
CA HIS A 98 -13.12 -6.46 8.76
C HIS A 98 -12.62 -5.46 7.70
N MET A 99 -13.21 -4.27 7.63
CA MET A 99 -12.72 -3.20 6.73
C MET A 99 -11.29 -2.78 7.10
N ILE A 100 -10.98 -2.65 8.40
CA ILE A 100 -9.63 -2.37 8.89
C ILE A 100 -8.66 -3.47 8.45
N LEU A 101 -8.98 -4.73 8.69
CA LEU A 101 -8.11 -5.86 8.35
C LEU A 101 -7.86 -5.96 6.83
N LEU A 102 -8.90 -5.78 6.02
CA LEU A 102 -8.79 -5.77 4.56
C LEU A 102 -7.97 -4.58 4.06
N ALA A 103 -8.13 -3.41 4.68
CA ALA A 103 -7.33 -2.23 4.37
C ALA A 103 -5.85 -2.46 4.70
N VAL A 104 -5.54 -2.97 5.88
CA VAL A 104 -4.15 -3.29 6.30
C VAL A 104 -3.52 -4.30 5.34
N PHE A 105 -4.23 -5.37 5.00
CA PHE A 105 -3.75 -6.37 4.05
C PHE A 105 -3.44 -5.76 2.69
N THR A 106 -4.39 -5.05 2.12
CA THR A 106 -4.28 -4.51 0.77
C THR A 106 -3.29 -3.36 0.69
N LEU A 107 -3.16 -2.53 1.73
CA LEU A 107 -2.12 -1.50 1.80
C LEU A 107 -0.68 -2.08 1.72
N ILE A 108 -0.48 -3.34 2.11
CA ILE A 108 0.82 -4.03 1.97
C ILE A 108 0.92 -4.74 0.63
N CYS A 109 -0.19 -5.29 0.11
CA CYS A 109 -0.17 -6.28 -0.96
C CYS A 109 -0.92 -5.87 -2.24
N HIS A 110 -1.37 -4.60 -2.36
CA HIS A 110 -2.00 -4.12 -3.59
C HIS A 110 -0.99 -4.02 -4.74
N ASN A 111 -1.46 -3.99 -5.99
CA ASN A 111 -0.61 -3.97 -7.20
C ASN A 111 0.56 -4.97 -7.15
N LEU A 112 0.34 -6.11 -6.51
CA LEU A 112 1.40 -7.05 -6.13
C LEU A 112 2.34 -7.40 -7.28
N ILE A 113 1.80 -7.67 -8.46
CA ILE A 113 2.58 -8.05 -9.64
C ILE A 113 3.40 -6.87 -10.13
N GLN A 114 2.76 -5.73 -10.41
CA GLN A 114 3.40 -4.56 -10.99
C GLN A 114 4.50 -4.01 -10.08
N GLU A 115 4.22 -3.85 -8.80
CA GLU A 115 5.17 -3.26 -7.85
C GLU A 115 6.32 -4.21 -7.50
N SER A 116 6.06 -5.52 -7.48
CA SER A 116 7.15 -6.49 -7.32
C SER A 116 8.07 -6.52 -8.52
N MET A 117 7.57 -6.29 -9.74
CA MET A 117 8.41 -6.12 -10.92
C MET A 117 9.26 -4.85 -10.83
N VAL A 118 8.71 -3.74 -10.33
CA VAL A 118 9.48 -2.50 -10.07
C VAL A 118 10.62 -2.77 -9.08
N GLN A 119 10.34 -3.47 -7.99
CA GLN A 119 11.36 -3.88 -7.03
C GLN A 119 12.41 -4.80 -7.68
N GLY A 120 11.99 -5.67 -8.61
CA GLY A 120 12.89 -6.52 -9.40
C GLY A 120 13.84 -5.71 -10.27
N TRP A 121 13.36 -4.71 -10.98
CA TRP A 121 14.19 -3.83 -11.81
C TRP A 121 15.15 -2.95 -11.01
N SER A 122 14.87 -2.76 -9.75
CA SER A 122 15.67 -1.95 -8.81
C SER A 122 16.55 -2.78 -7.87
N GLY A 123 16.74 -4.09 -8.13
CA GLY A 123 17.86 -4.84 -7.56
C GLY A 123 17.54 -6.04 -6.66
N ILE A 124 16.27 -6.45 -6.50
CA ILE A 124 15.93 -7.71 -5.82
C ILE A 124 15.14 -8.66 -6.74
N ASN A 125 15.03 -9.93 -6.33
CA ASN A 125 14.22 -10.87 -7.08
C ASN A 125 12.71 -10.51 -6.96
N PRO A 126 11.97 -10.32 -8.07
CA PRO A 126 10.56 -9.91 -8.03
C PRO A 126 9.64 -10.96 -7.40
N PHE A 127 9.93 -12.25 -7.55
CA PHE A 127 9.17 -13.33 -6.91
C PHE A 127 9.39 -13.35 -5.40
N PHE A 128 10.63 -13.06 -4.97
CA PHE A 128 10.93 -12.87 -3.55
C PHE A 128 10.17 -11.66 -2.98
N ALA A 129 10.17 -10.54 -3.70
CA ALA A 129 9.44 -9.33 -3.29
C ALA A 129 7.94 -9.61 -3.16
N ALA A 130 7.32 -10.27 -4.16
CA ALA A 130 5.91 -10.63 -4.14
C ALA A 130 5.58 -11.58 -2.99
N GLY A 131 6.35 -12.66 -2.83
CA GLY A 131 6.16 -13.64 -1.75
C GLY A 131 6.33 -13.01 -0.36
N PHE A 132 7.34 -12.17 -0.20
CA PHE A 132 7.58 -11.43 1.04
C PHE A 132 6.40 -10.50 1.39
N ARG A 133 5.91 -9.70 0.44
CA ARG A 133 4.77 -8.80 0.64
C ARG A 133 3.50 -9.58 1.03
N LEU A 134 3.27 -10.71 0.37
CA LEU A 134 2.13 -11.56 0.68
C LEU A 134 2.22 -12.11 2.10
N VAL A 135 3.37 -12.69 2.48
CA VAL A 135 3.61 -13.20 3.84
C VAL A 135 3.50 -12.08 4.88
N ALA A 136 4.07 -10.91 4.60
CA ALA A 136 3.98 -9.75 5.49
C ALA A 136 2.53 -9.28 5.67
N ALA A 137 1.74 -9.21 4.57
CA ALA A 137 0.34 -8.85 4.62
C ALA A 137 -0.46 -9.83 5.51
N PHE A 138 -0.25 -11.14 5.33
CA PHE A 138 -0.87 -12.16 6.21
C PHE A 138 -0.48 -11.99 7.67
N ALA A 139 0.82 -11.85 7.96
CA ALA A 139 1.33 -11.75 9.33
C ALA A 139 0.81 -10.48 10.04
N VAL A 140 0.87 -9.33 9.36
CA VAL A 140 0.42 -8.06 9.95
C VAL A 140 -1.09 -8.06 10.16
N THR A 141 -1.87 -8.55 9.18
CA THR A 141 -3.33 -8.66 9.31
C THR A 141 -3.72 -9.61 10.43
N PHE A 142 -3.05 -10.75 10.56
CA PHE A 142 -3.26 -11.69 11.67
C PHE A 142 -2.99 -11.03 13.04
N CYS A 143 -1.88 -10.29 13.17
CA CYS A 143 -1.58 -9.55 14.40
C CYS A 143 -2.65 -8.48 14.69
N CYS A 144 -3.09 -7.73 13.67
CA CYS A 144 -4.17 -6.75 13.81
C CYS A 144 -5.49 -7.41 14.22
N ALA A 145 -5.83 -8.58 13.67
CA ALA A 145 -7.03 -9.32 14.04
C ALA A 145 -7.02 -9.70 15.53
N LYS A 146 -5.87 -10.14 16.04
CA LYS A 146 -5.70 -10.43 17.47
C LYS A 146 -5.84 -9.18 18.35
N LEU A 147 -5.28 -8.05 17.91
CA LEU A 147 -5.40 -6.77 18.63
C LEU A 147 -6.84 -6.22 18.65
N LEU A 148 -7.59 -6.46 17.57
CA LEU A 148 -9.01 -6.08 17.47
C LEU A 148 -9.95 -7.07 18.17
N GLY A 149 -9.44 -8.20 18.66
CA GLY A 149 -10.27 -9.23 19.29
C GLY A 149 -11.19 -9.97 18.31
N VAL A 150 -10.87 -9.93 17.00
CA VAL A 150 -11.66 -10.63 15.98
C VAL A 150 -11.42 -12.13 16.09
N THR A 151 -12.52 -12.90 16.27
CA THR A 151 -12.47 -14.35 16.34
C THR A 151 -12.91 -14.98 15.00
N PRO A 152 -12.53 -16.25 14.71
CA PRO A 152 -13.04 -16.96 13.54
C PRO A 152 -14.58 -17.04 13.50
N GLU A 153 -15.24 -17.07 14.65
CA GLU A 153 -16.70 -17.10 14.77
C GLU A 153 -17.33 -15.77 14.34
N THR A 154 -16.74 -14.63 14.74
CA THR A 154 -17.19 -13.32 14.27
C THR A 154 -16.93 -13.11 12.78
N ALA A 155 -15.86 -13.70 12.24
CA ALA A 155 -15.58 -13.69 10.81
C ALA A 155 -16.64 -14.47 10.01
N ALA A 156 -17.10 -15.62 10.53
CA ALA A 156 -18.13 -16.43 9.88
C ALA A 156 -19.54 -15.80 9.93
N THR A 157 -19.89 -15.17 11.06
CA THR A 157 -21.19 -14.52 11.23
C THR A 157 -21.33 -13.20 10.46
N GLY A 158 -20.22 -12.50 10.22
CA GLY A 158 -20.20 -11.26 9.43
C GLY A 158 -20.64 -11.45 7.97
N ALA A 159 -20.44 -12.64 7.41
CA ALA A 159 -20.88 -12.98 6.06
C ALA A 159 -22.39 -13.36 6.00
N SER A 160 -22.90 -14.02 7.06
CA SER A 160 -24.28 -14.50 7.09
C SER A 160 -25.31 -13.43 7.51
N ALA A 161 -24.89 -12.40 8.23
CA ALA A 161 -25.79 -11.38 8.73
C ALA A 161 -26.31 -10.39 7.65
N ALA A 162 -25.78 -10.46 6.45
CA ALA A 162 -26.05 -9.48 5.40
C ALA A 162 -26.97 -9.97 4.27
N LEU A 163 -27.57 -11.14 4.36
CA LEU A 163 -28.59 -11.55 3.40
C LEU A 163 -29.95 -10.98 3.83
N PRO A 164 -30.45 -9.88 3.20
CA PRO A 164 -31.86 -9.56 3.35
C PRO A 164 -32.68 -10.74 2.81
N ASN A 165 -33.68 -11.21 3.57
CA ASN A 165 -34.60 -12.25 3.15
C ASN A 165 -35.37 -11.91 1.86
N THR A 166 -35.22 -10.69 1.36
CA THR A 166 -35.75 -10.19 0.09
C THR A 166 -34.71 -9.32 -0.60
N SER A 167 -34.14 -9.79 -1.70
CA SER A 167 -33.30 -8.91 -2.55
C SER A 167 -34.15 -7.75 -3.08
N PRO A 168 -33.70 -6.50 -2.95
CA PRO A 168 -34.42 -5.35 -3.53
C PRO A 168 -34.58 -5.55 -5.05
N ALA A 169 -35.60 -4.92 -5.63
CA ALA A 169 -35.71 -4.91 -7.08
C ALA A 169 -34.39 -4.41 -7.71
N PHE A 170 -33.98 -5.00 -8.83
CA PHE A 170 -32.70 -4.65 -9.49
C PHE A 170 -32.56 -3.14 -9.73
N THR A 171 -33.64 -2.47 -10.10
CA THR A 171 -33.66 -1.01 -10.30
C THR A 171 -33.34 -0.24 -9.03
N ALA A 172 -33.86 -0.68 -7.88
CA ALA A 172 -33.59 -0.05 -6.58
C ALA A 172 -32.12 -0.29 -6.15
N TRP A 173 -31.62 -1.52 -6.36
CA TRP A 173 -30.22 -1.84 -6.13
C TRP A 173 -29.30 -0.99 -7.02
N LEU A 174 -29.58 -0.89 -8.31
CA LEU A 174 -28.80 -0.11 -9.28
C LEU A 174 -28.76 1.37 -8.90
N ALA A 175 -29.90 1.94 -8.51
CA ALA A 175 -29.97 3.32 -8.05
C ALA A 175 -29.13 3.54 -6.79
N GLY A 176 -29.23 2.64 -5.82
CA GLY A 176 -28.44 2.69 -4.59
C GLY A 176 -26.94 2.60 -4.87
N TRP A 177 -26.52 1.65 -5.72
CA TRP A 177 -25.14 1.52 -6.17
C TRP A 177 -24.64 2.79 -6.88
N ALA A 178 -25.41 3.34 -7.80
CA ALA A 178 -25.03 4.54 -8.54
C ALA A 178 -24.84 5.76 -7.64
N LEU A 179 -25.78 5.98 -6.68
CA LEU A 179 -25.65 7.07 -5.70
C LEU A 179 -24.47 6.88 -4.75
N GLY A 180 -24.24 5.66 -4.25
CA GLY A 180 -23.09 5.33 -3.41
C GLY A 180 -21.77 5.55 -4.13
N THR A 181 -21.66 5.05 -5.36
CA THR A 181 -20.47 5.22 -6.21
C THR A 181 -20.25 6.70 -6.56
N LEU A 182 -21.29 7.47 -6.88
CA LEU A 182 -21.18 8.90 -7.13
C LEU A 182 -20.65 9.66 -5.90
N LYS A 183 -21.18 9.35 -4.71
CA LYS A 183 -20.70 9.95 -3.45
C LYS A 183 -19.22 9.65 -3.23
N LEU A 184 -18.81 8.39 -3.40
CA LEU A 184 -17.40 7.97 -3.26
C LEU A 184 -16.50 8.71 -4.26
N VAL A 185 -16.92 8.81 -5.52
CA VAL A 185 -16.20 9.50 -6.60
C VAL A 185 -15.98 10.98 -6.26
N ILE A 186 -17.00 11.65 -5.73
CA ILE A 186 -16.89 13.06 -5.30
C ILE A 186 -15.90 13.17 -4.13
N GLN A 187 -15.99 12.30 -3.13
CA GLN A 187 -15.06 12.30 -1.99
C GLN A 187 -13.61 12.11 -2.44
N ILE A 188 -13.36 11.14 -3.32
CA ILE A 188 -12.03 10.88 -3.87
C ILE A 188 -11.53 12.08 -4.70
N PHE A 189 -12.38 12.71 -5.51
CA PHE A 189 -12.03 13.91 -6.26
C PHE A 189 -11.57 15.04 -5.33
N CYS A 190 -12.34 15.30 -4.26
CA CYS A 190 -12.02 16.34 -3.26
C CYS A 190 -10.71 16.05 -2.51
N ILE A 191 -10.25 14.81 -2.45
CA ILE A 191 -8.99 14.42 -1.83
C ILE A 191 -7.84 14.47 -2.85
N ILE A 192 -7.99 13.82 -4.01
CA ILE A 192 -6.91 13.68 -4.99
C ILE A 192 -6.51 15.03 -5.60
N MET A 193 -7.46 15.89 -5.91
CA MET A 193 -7.13 17.16 -6.57
C MET A 193 -6.23 18.05 -5.71
N PRO A 194 -6.55 18.35 -4.43
CA PRO A 194 -5.65 19.11 -3.57
C PRO A 194 -4.34 18.35 -3.31
N LEU A 195 -4.38 17.04 -3.12
CA LEU A 195 -3.20 16.22 -2.87
C LEU A 195 -2.19 16.34 -4.03
N MET A 196 -2.63 16.20 -5.27
CA MET A 196 -1.77 16.31 -6.45
C MET A 196 -1.19 17.72 -6.63
N VAL A 197 -1.97 18.77 -6.33
CA VAL A 197 -1.47 20.14 -6.31
C VAL A 197 -0.41 20.30 -5.23
N LEU A 198 -0.67 19.82 -4.01
CA LEU A 198 0.27 19.91 -2.89
C LEU A 198 1.58 19.18 -3.20
N MET A 199 1.49 17.99 -3.77
CA MET A 199 2.64 17.17 -4.18
C MET A 199 3.49 17.89 -5.25
N GLU A 200 2.85 18.51 -6.24
CA GLU A 200 3.55 19.25 -7.29
C GLU A 200 4.23 20.52 -6.75
N LEU A 201 3.56 21.21 -5.83
CA LEU A 201 4.16 22.35 -5.12
C LEU A 201 5.33 21.92 -4.23
N ALA A 202 5.20 20.79 -3.53
CA ALA A 202 6.27 20.24 -2.71
C ALA A 202 7.54 19.92 -3.54
N LYS A 203 7.36 19.41 -4.77
CA LYS A 203 8.47 19.23 -5.73
C LYS A 203 9.06 20.56 -6.17
N LEU A 204 8.22 21.49 -6.56
CA LEU A 204 8.63 22.80 -7.06
C LEU A 204 9.45 23.62 -6.04
N PHE A 205 9.05 23.55 -4.78
CA PHE A 205 9.73 24.24 -3.67
C PHE A 205 10.89 23.44 -3.07
N HIS A 206 11.28 22.32 -3.67
CA HIS A 206 12.32 21.44 -3.13
C HIS A 206 12.06 21.03 -1.67
N VAL A 207 10.78 20.99 -1.25
CA VAL A 207 10.40 20.60 0.12
C VAL A 207 10.88 19.18 0.41
N ILE A 208 10.89 18.33 -0.62
CA ILE A 208 11.38 16.95 -0.50
C ILE A 208 12.85 16.95 -0.10
N ASP A 209 13.70 17.78 -0.73
CA ASP A 209 15.12 17.90 -0.43
C ASP A 209 15.36 18.47 0.98
N ILE A 210 14.48 19.38 1.43
CA ILE A 210 14.51 19.95 2.78
C ILE A 210 14.13 18.89 3.82
N ILE A 211 13.16 18.02 3.50
CA ILE A 211 12.68 16.96 4.39
C ILE A 211 13.68 15.80 4.46
N ILE A 212 14.39 15.47 3.39
CA ILE A 212 15.37 14.36 3.36
C ILE A 212 16.49 14.58 4.41
N ARG A 213 16.96 15.81 4.61
CA ARG A 213 18.04 16.10 5.58
C ARG A 213 17.68 15.74 7.02
N PRO A 214 16.55 16.19 7.59
CA PRO A 214 16.11 15.77 8.93
C PRO A 214 15.59 14.34 9.01
N LEU A 215 15.36 13.65 7.86
CA LEU A 215 14.93 12.27 7.84
C LEU A 215 16.03 11.25 8.14
N GLN A 216 17.30 11.65 8.13
CA GLN A 216 18.40 10.74 8.45
C GLN A 216 18.24 10.00 9.79
N PRO A 217 17.85 10.66 10.91
CA PRO A 217 17.55 9.95 12.14
C PRO A 217 16.34 9.01 12.02
N VAL A 218 15.32 9.38 11.22
CA VAL A 218 14.16 8.51 10.95
C VAL A 218 14.58 7.27 10.18
N LEU A 219 15.43 7.40 9.14
CA LEU A 219 15.97 6.25 8.41
C LEU A 219 16.78 5.32 9.32
N SER A 220 17.60 5.89 10.19
CA SER A 220 18.35 5.12 11.19
C SER A 220 17.40 4.40 12.17
N PHE A 221 16.33 5.06 12.61
CA PHE A 221 15.28 4.46 13.43
C PHE A 221 14.52 3.34 12.69
N LEU A 222 14.33 3.48 11.38
CA LEU A 222 13.78 2.43 10.52
C LEU A 222 14.77 1.28 10.23
N GLY A 223 16.01 1.35 10.72
CA GLY A 223 17.06 0.36 10.45
C GLY A 223 17.58 0.40 9.01
N LEU A 224 17.44 1.54 8.34
CA LEU A 224 17.85 1.74 6.94
C LEU A 224 19.18 2.48 6.84
N ASP A 225 19.94 2.17 5.79
CA ASP A 225 21.16 2.89 5.46
C ASP A 225 20.85 4.29 4.94
N ARG A 226 21.71 5.26 5.27
CA ARG A 226 21.56 6.65 4.84
C ARG A 226 21.63 6.80 3.32
N SER A 227 22.38 5.96 2.65
CA SER A 227 22.48 5.94 1.19
C SER A 227 21.14 5.65 0.52
N CYS A 228 20.27 4.87 1.17
CA CYS A 228 18.94 4.50 0.67
C CYS A 228 17.86 5.58 0.93
N GLY A 229 18.22 6.70 1.56
CA GLY A 229 17.24 7.70 2.01
C GLY A 229 16.38 8.29 0.90
N MET A 230 16.99 8.60 -0.24
CA MET A 230 16.27 9.14 -1.40
C MET A 230 15.31 8.11 -2.00
N LEU A 231 15.76 6.85 -2.13
CA LEU A 231 14.92 5.76 -2.64
C LEU A 231 13.73 5.49 -1.73
N TRP A 232 13.99 5.42 -0.41
CA TRP A 232 12.93 5.22 0.57
C TRP A 232 11.90 6.35 0.56
N MET A 233 12.38 7.60 0.54
CA MET A 233 11.50 8.77 0.48
C MET A 233 10.65 8.77 -0.78
N THR A 234 11.25 8.45 -1.93
CA THR A 234 10.53 8.37 -3.20
C THR A 234 9.42 7.33 -3.14
N ALA A 235 9.72 6.14 -2.61
CA ALA A 235 8.73 5.09 -2.44
C ALA A 235 7.66 5.46 -1.41
N ALA A 236 8.03 6.06 -0.27
CA ALA A 236 7.12 6.41 0.81
C ALA A 236 6.14 7.53 0.41
N VAL A 237 6.58 8.50 -0.36
CA VAL A 237 5.78 9.67 -0.75
C VAL A 237 5.00 9.41 -2.04
N PHE A 238 5.67 8.87 -3.07
CA PHE A 238 5.08 8.69 -4.41
C PHE A 238 4.62 7.27 -4.70
N GLY A 239 4.89 6.33 -3.79
CA GLY A 239 4.64 4.91 -4.01
C GLY A 239 5.62 4.27 -5.00
N LEU A 240 5.51 2.95 -5.16
CA LEU A 240 6.37 2.19 -6.06
C LEU A 240 6.00 2.41 -7.54
N ALA A 241 4.73 2.60 -7.85
CA ALA A 241 4.28 2.79 -9.22
C ALA A 241 4.80 4.12 -9.81
N TYR A 242 4.56 5.24 -9.14
CA TYR A 242 5.00 6.57 -9.62
C TYR A 242 6.49 6.83 -9.35
N GLY A 243 7.02 6.28 -8.26
CA GLY A 243 8.45 6.39 -7.90
C GLY A 243 9.35 5.49 -8.73
N SER A 244 8.80 4.55 -9.50
CA SER A 244 9.55 3.50 -10.22
C SER A 244 10.67 4.06 -11.10
N ALA A 245 10.38 5.09 -11.89
CA ALA A 245 11.37 5.67 -12.79
C ALA A 245 12.60 6.21 -12.04
N VAL A 246 12.35 6.90 -10.91
CA VAL A 246 13.43 7.46 -10.06
C VAL A 246 14.18 6.32 -9.36
N ILE A 247 13.47 5.36 -8.77
CA ILE A 247 14.08 4.25 -8.03
C ILE A 247 14.95 3.39 -8.96
N VAL A 248 14.45 3.04 -10.15
CA VAL A 248 15.18 2.21 -11.11
C VAL A 248 16.38 2.97 -11.68
N GLU A 249 16.24 4.25 -12.02
CA GLU A 249 17.35 5.05 -12.54
C GLU A 249 18.44 5.25 -11.49
N GLU A 250 18.06 5.57 -10.26
CA GLU A 250 19.00 5.76 -9.15
C GLU A 250 19.80 4.48 -8.85
N THR A 251 19.13 3.31 -8.85
CA THR A 251 19.81 2.02 -8.63
C THR A 251 20.67 1.57 -9.80
N ARG A 252 20.47 2.11 -11.02
CA ARG A 252 21.35 1.86 -12.16
C ARG A 252 22.57 2.77 -12.19
N THR A 253 22.44 3.99 -11.73
CA THR A 253 23.50 5.01 -11.77
C THR A 253 24.41 4.98 -10.54
N HIS A 254 23.92 4.49 -9.42
CA HIS A 254 24.67 4.40 -8.17
C HIS A 254 24.79 2.93 -7.70
N THR A 255 25.95 2.63 -7.12
CA THR A 255 26.18 1.30 -6.50
C THR A 255 25.73 1.31 -5.04
N TYR A 256 24.83 0.43 -4.71
CA TYR A 256 24.34 0.21 -3.34
C TYR A 256 24.90 -1.09 -2.77
N ASP A 257 25.11 -1.10 -1.45
CA ASP A 257 25.38 -2.36 -0.75
C ASP A 257 24.16 -3.30 -0.91
N PRO A 258 24.35 -4.56 -1.34
CA PRO A 258 23.23 -5.48 -1.58
C PRO A 258 22.36 -5.74 -0.35
N GLU A 259 22.94 -5.74 0.86
CA GLU A 259 22.17 -5.93 2.09
C GLU A 259 21.37 -4.67 2.42
N ALA A 260 21.95 -3.48 2.23
CA ALA A 260 21.25 -2.21 2.42
C ALA A 260 20.07 -2.08 1.44
N LEU A 261 20.28 -2.45 0.17
CA LEU A 261 19.26 -2.44 -0.86
C LEU A 261 18.14 -3.45 -0.54
N THR A 262 18.49 -4.65 -0.08
CA THR A 262 17.49 -5.65 0.34
C THR A 262 16.65 -5.13 1.51
N ARG A 263 17.28 -4.54 2.55
CA ARG A 263 16.56 -3.93 3.68
C ARG A 263 15.61 -2.83 3.22
N LEU A 264 16.06 -1.98 2.30
CA LEU A 264 15.21 -0.96 1.68
C LEU A 264 13.96 -1.60 1.07
N HIS A 265 14.15 -2.61 0.21
CA HIS A 265 13.05 -3.26 -0.49
C HIS A 265 12.08 -3.99 0.45
N LEU A 266 12.56 -4.57 1.54
CA LEU A 266 11.71 -5.13 2.58
C LEU A 266 10.88 -4.04 3.27
N SER A 267 11.49 -2.89 3.59
CA SER A 267 10.80 -1.76 4.20
C SER A 267 9.72 -1.17 3.28
N ILE A 268 10.09 -0.81 2.04
CA ILE A 268 9.15 -0.20 1.09
C ILE A 268 8.11 -1.21 0.56
N GLY A 269 8.40 -2.50 0.57
CA GLY A 269 7.43 -3.55 0.27
C GLY A 269 6.24 -3.55 1.22
N ILE A 270 6.46 -3.19 2.49
CA ILE A 270 5.40 -3.09 3.50
C ILE A 270 4.83 -1.67 3.56
N ASN A 271 5.69 -0.65 3.50
CA ASN A 271 5.35 0.72 3.87
C ASN A 271 5.75 1.73 2.79
N HIS A 272 5.14 1.60 1.61
CA HIS A 272 5.21 2.55 0.50
C HIS A 272 3.89 3.35 0.39
N ALA A 273 3.86 4.37 -0.48
CA ALA A 273 2.70 5.21 -0.75
C ALA A 273 1.99 5.67 0.55
N MET A 274 2.78 6.14 1.53
CA MET A 274 2.28 6.43 2.88
C MET A 274 1.30 7.61 2.93
N ILE A 275 1.21 8.40 1.87
CA ILE A 275 0.32 9.56 1.79
C ILE A 275 -0.93 9.19 0.99
N GLU A 276 -0.78 8.82 -0.27
CA GLU A 276 -1.90 8.63 -1.19
C GLU A 276 -2.81 7.48 -0.77
N ASP A 277 -2.26 6.28 -0.60
CA ASP A 277 -3.07 5.07 -0.40
C ASP A 277 -3.90 5.08 0.89
N PRO A 278 -3.34 5.44 2.07
CA PRO A 278 -4.14 5.51 3.28
C PRO A 278 -5.22 6.58 3.20
N VAL A 279 -4.91 7.74 2.59
CA VAL A 279 -5.87 8.85 2.46
C VAL A 279 -7.08 8.47 1.62
N LEU A 280 -6.92 7.59 0.61
CA LEU A 280 -8.01 7.06 -0.21
C LEU A 280 -8.98 6.16 0.57
N LEU A 281 -8.54 5.57 1.67
CA LEU A 281 -9.37 4.70 2.52
C LEU A 281 -10.11 5.48 3.64
N LEU A 282 -9.69 6.70 3.96
CA LEU A 282 -10.35 7.53 4.99
C LEU A 282 -11.84 7.82 4.70
N PRO A 283 -12.29 8.07 3.45
CA PRO A 283 -13.70 8.27 3.15
C PRO A 283 -14.61 7.10 3.53
N LEU A 284 -14.04 5.89 3.65
CA LEU A 284 -14.76 4.70 4.10
C LEU A 284 -14.95 4.65 5.63
N GLY A 285 -14.46 5.64 6.37
CA GLY A 285 -14.55 5.73 7.82
C GLY A 285 -13.50 4.92 8.59
N ILE A 286 -12.51 4.35 7.88
CA ILE A 286 -11.46 3.53 8.52
C ILE A 286 -10.55 4.44 9.36
N PRO A 287 -10.34 4.13 10.66
CA PRO A 287 -9.53 4.98 11.54
C PRO A 287 -8.08 5.07 11.06
N ALA A 288 -7.54 6.29 11.02
CA ALA A 288 -6.19 6.61 10.56
C ALA A 288 -5.10 5.76 11.22
N PHE A 289 -5.19 5.50 12.53
CA PHE A 289 -4.24 4.68 13.28
C PHE A 289 -3.93 3.35 12.57
N TRP A 290 -4.97 2.61 12.12
CA TRP A 290 -4.81 1.29 11.49
C TRP A 290 -4.22 1.36 10.08
N LEU A 291 -4.37 2.50 9.40
CA LEU A 291 -3.83 2.68 8.05
C LEU A 291 -2.31 2.94 8.04
N TRP A 292 -1.75 3.51 9.11
CA TRP A 292 -0.33 3.89 9.18
C TRP A 292 0.47 3.04 10.15
N ILE A 293 0.02 2.90 11.40
CA ILE A 293 0.86 2.39 12.48
C ILE A 293 1.24 0.91 12.30
N PRO A 294 0.32 -0.02 11.98
CA PRO A 294 0.70 -1.42 11.82
C PRO A 294 1.77 -1.65 10.75
N ARG A 295 1.65 -0.96 9.62
CA ARG A 295 2.61 -1.04 8.51
C ARG A 295 3.97 -0.48 8.90
N LEU A 296 4.00 0.67 9.58
CA LEU A 296 5.23 1.29 10.06
C LEU A 296 5.97 0.37 11.04
N VAL A 297 5.25 -0.16 12.03
CA VAL A 297 5.81 -1.10 13.01
C VAL A 297 6.33 -2.37 12.32
N ALA A 298 5.57 -2.93 11.39
CA ALA A 298 5.98 -4.12 10.65
C ALA A 298 7.25 -3.85 9.80
N ALA A 299 7.34 -2.71 9.13
CA ALA A 299 8.52 -2.33 8.36
C ALA A 299 9.77 -2.22 9.25
N ILE A 300 9.65 -1.61 10.43
CA ILE A 300 10.72 -1.52 11.42
C ILE A 300 11.15 -2.92 11.87
N LEU A 301 10.21 -3.75 12.30
CA LEU A 301 10.50 -5.10 12.79
C LEU A 301 11.22 -5.94 11.74
N VAL A 302 10.81 -5.86 10.49
CA VAL A 302 11.40 -6.63 9.39
C VAL A 302 12.82 -6.17 9.09
N THR A 303 13.08 -4.86 9.05
CA THR A 303 14.43 -4.35 8.78
C THR A 303 15.42 -4.74 9.89
N TYR A 304 15.00 -4.67 11.15
CA TYR A 304 15.85 -5.10 12.28
C TYR A 304 16.05 -6.61 12.31
N THR A 305 15.00 -7.39 12.06
CA THR A 305 15.10 -8.86 11.98
C THR A 305 16.06 -9.30 10.87
N PHE A 306 15.97 -8.67 9.69
CA PHE A 306 16.89 -8.94 8.60
C PHE A 306 18.33 -8.55 8.95
N SER A 307 18.54 -7.40 9.60
CA SER A 307 19.86 -6.95 10.05
C SER A 307 20.47 -7.92 11.07
N LEU A 308 19.67 -8.40 12.01
CA LEU A 308 20.11 -9.40 12.99
C LEU A 308 20.48 -10.72 12.31
N PHE A 309 19.65 -11.18 11.37
CA PHE A 309 19.90 -12.40 10.62
C PHE A 309 21.22 -12.34 9.83
N THR A 310 21.47 -11.23 9.12
CA THR A 310 22.72 -11.06 8.35
C THR A 310 23.94 -10.96 9.26
N ALA A 311 23.84 -10.28 10.42
CA ALA A 311 24.91 -10.22 11.41
C ALA A 311 25.25 -11.61 11.97
N LEU A 312 24.24 -12.41 12.32
CA LEU A 312 24.44 -13.79 12.80
C LEU A 312 25.07 -14.67 11.73
N ARG A 313 24.66 -14.57 10.45
CA ARG A 313 25.29 -15.32 9.36
C ARG A 313 26.75 -14.97 9.18
N ARG A 314 27.11 -13.69 9.26
CA ARG A 314 28.53 -13.24 9.18
C ARG A 314 29.36 -13.81 10.33
N LEU A 315 28.85 -13.80 11.56
CA LEU A 315 29.53 -14.38 12.72
C LEU A 315 29.74 -15.90 12.58
N HIS A 316 28.74 -16.62 12.08
CA HIS A 316 28.88 -18.06 11.82
C HIS A 316 29.91 -18.35 10.73
N ALA A 317 29.94 -17.59 9.64
CA ALA A 317 30.93 -17.75 8.58
C ALA A 317 32.37 -17.49 9.08
N GLN A 318 32.57 -16.46 9.90
CA GLN A 318 33.88 -16.17 10.52
C GLN A 318 34.34 -17.31 11.45
N ARG A 319 33.44 -17.86 12.27
CA ARG A 319 33.76 -18.99 13.16
C ARG A 319 34.11 -20.27 12.38
N ALA A 320 33.41 -20.52 11.28
CA ALA A 320 33.71 -21.67 10.41
C ALA A 320 35.06 -21.53 9.70
N GLY A 321 35.42 -20.31 9.25
CA GLY A 321 36.74 -20.01 8.68
C GLY A 321 37.90 -20.21 9.67
N HIS A 322 37.73 -19.76 10.93
CA HIS A 322 38.76 -19.95 11.98
C HIS A 322 38.96 -21.42 12.38
N LYS A 323 37.93 -22.26 12.29
CA LYS A 323 38.09 -23.71 12.56
C LYS A 323 38.90 -24.41 11.46
N LYS A 324 38.79 -23.98 10.19
CA LYS A 324 39.58 -24.56 9.09
C LYS A 324 41.06 -24.24 9.18
N ILE A 325 41.43 -23.07 9.73
CA ILE A 325 42.85 -22.66 9.84
C ILE A 325 43.57 -23.35 11.01
N ARG A 326 42.87 -23.90 12.01
CA ARG A 326 43.43 -24.58 13.17
C ARG A 326 43.73 -26.06 12.91
N HIS A 327 43.41 -26.61 11.77
CA HIS A 327 43.64 -28.01 11.42
C HIS A 327 44.69 -28.18 10.30
N TYR A 328 45.47 -27.14 10.02
CA TYR A 328 46.70 -27.18 9.24
C TYR A 328 47.86 -26.68 10.16
#